data_ec144e21efb8ac5a3fbaa73df2c04fc8
#
_entry.id   ec144e21efb8ac5a3fbaa73df2c04fc8
#
_cell.length_a   1.000
_cell.length_b   1.000
_cell.length_c   1.000
_cell.angle_alpha   90.00
_cell.angle_beta   90.00
_cell.angle_gamma   90.00
#
_symmetry.space_group_name_H-M   'P 1'
#
loop_
_entity.id
_entity.type
_entity.pdbx_description
1 polymer ?
#
loop_
_entity_poly.entity_id
_entity_poly.type
_entity_poly.pdbx_seq_one_letter_code
_entity_poly.pdbx_strand_id
1 'polypeptide(L)'
;YAFVTTVQKSDEIVRDQMEAVAIVGEKHLAHACKDMSNPGGIGTLGMMLECSETGAIVDVTKIPAPKDVDPIRWHLSYQGCGFCFACPPENSQEIIDIFSKVSCEGAVVGKVDDSRKLKLTDGKDTEVLFDFAKDIITGCKPKEE
;
A
#
# COMPACT_ATOMS: atom_id res chain seq x y z
N TYR A 1 13.40 8.62 -3.15
CA TYR A 1 13.32 9.61 -2.06
C TYR A 1 12.87 8.92 -0.79
N ALA A 2 13.48 9.28 0.36
CA ALA A 2 13.09 8.77 1.67
C ALA A 2 12.64 9.95 2.53
N PHE A 3 11.48 9.82 3.18
CA PHE A 3 11.10 10.71 4.27
C PHE A 3 11.59 10.12 5.58
N VAL A 4 12.25 10.94 6.39
CA VAL A 4 12.79 10.52 7.70
C VAL A 4 11.62 10.49 8.70
N THR A 5 10.77 9.48 8.58
CA THR A 5 9.57 9.37 9.42
C THR A 5 9.78 8.52 10.65
N THR A 6 10.73 7.57 10.63
CA THR A 6 10.94 6.64 11.74
C THR A 6 11.89 7.22 12.77
N VAL A 7 13.05 7.79 12.36
CA VAL A 7 14.06 8.30 13.29
C VAL A 7 13.69 9.62 13.98
N GLN A 8 12.60 10.26 13.55
CA GLN A 8 12.07 11.47 14.18
C GLN A 8 10.89 11.20 15.12
N LYS A 9 10.45 9.94 15.21
CA LYS A 9 9.38 9.52 16.11
C LYS A 9 9.96 8.95 17.40
N SER A 10 9.19 9.04 18.49
CA SER A 10 9.56 8.31 19.71
C SER A 10 9.38 6.80 19.53
N ASP A 11 10.07 6.03 20.36
CA ASP A 11 10.01 4.56 20.33
C ASP A 11 8.58 4.06 20.57
N GLU A 12 7.80 4.74 21.40
CA GLU A 12 6.41 4.42 21.68
C GLU A 12 5.56 4.54 20.41
N ILE A 13 5.69 5.65 19.68
CA ILE A 13 4.92 5.87 18.43
C ILE A 13 5.25 4.78 17.40
N VAL A 14 6.53 4.46 17.22
CA VAL A 14 6.94 3.42 16.27
C VAL A 14 6.38 2.06 16.69
N ARG A 15 6.48 1.71 17.97
CA ARG A 15 5.91 0.47 18.51
C ARG A 15 4.41 0.38 18.30
N ASP A 16 3.67 1.45 18.63
CA ASP A 16 2.21 1.46 18.50
C ASP A 16 1.77 1.34 17.04
N GLN A 17 2.52 1.94 16.09
CA GLN A 17 2.28 1.79 14.67
C GLN A 17 2.57 0.37 14.16
N MET A 18 3.58 -0.30 14.69
CA MET A 18 3.87 -1.71 14.38
C MET A 18 2.85 -2.66 15.01
N GLU A 19 2.37 -2.35 16.22
CA GLU A 19 1.30 -3.11 16.87
C GLU A 19 -0.02 -3.02 16.09
N ALA A 20 -0.31 -1.87 15.47
CA ALA A 20 -1.47 -1.72 14.61
C ALA A 20 -1.48 -2.75 13.46
N VAL A 21 -0.34 -3.02 12.86
CA VAL A 21 -0.21 -4.08 11.84
C VAL A 21 -0.49 -5.46 12.43
N ALA A 22 0.05 -5.75 13.61
CA ALA A 22 -0.18 -7.03 14.30
C ALA A 22 -1.66 -7.23 14.58
N ILE A 23 -2.36 -6.20 15.07
CA ILE A 23 -3.82 -6.24 15.32
C ILE A 23 -4.60 -6.58 14.04
N VAL A 24 -4.25 -5.98 12.89
CA VAL A 24 -4.89 -6.31 11.61
C VAL A 24 -4.70 -7.77 11.25
N GLY A 25 -3.48 -8.30 11.46
CA GLY A 25 -3.17 -9.73 11.22
C GLY A 25 -3.92 -10.67 12.17
N GLU A 26 -3.87 -10.42 13.48
CA GLU A 26 -4.53 -11.23 14.50
C GLU A 26 -6.05 -11.30 14.32
N LYS A 27 -6.64 -10.19 13.87
CA LYS A 27 -8.08 -10.13 13.57
C LYS A 27 -8.44 -10.67 12.18
N HIS A 28 -7.47 -11.10 11.39
CA HIS A 28 -7.68 -11.58 10.01
C HIS A 28 -8.45 -10.57 9.11
N LEU A 29 -8.19 -9.27 9.29
CA LEU A 29 -8.91 -8.22 8.55
C LEU A 29 -8.45 -8.07 7.10
N ALA A 30 -7.24 -8.51 6.77
CA ALA A 30 -6.65 -8.38 5.44
C ALA A 30 -6.19 -9.72 4.88
N HIS A 31 -6.27 -9.87 3.56
CA HIS A 31 -5.75 -11.01 2.82
C HIS A 31 -4.23 -10.91 2.59
N ALA A 32 -3.75 -9.69 2.38
CA ALA A 32 -2.35 -9.40 2.16
C ALA A 32 -1.97 -8.03 2.74
N CYS A 33 -0.71 -7.94 3.17
CA CYS A 33 -0.10 -6.71 3.67
C CYS A 33 1.35 -6.64 3.22
N LYS A 34 1.79 -5.44 2.87
CA LYS A 34 3.20 -5.16 2.55
C LYS A 34 3.60 -3.81 3.12
N ASP A 35 4.74 -3.76 3.81
CA ASP A 35 5.38 -2.51 4.21
C ASP A 35 5.81 -1.69 2.99
N MET A 36 5.62 -0.38 3.04
CA MET A 36 6.10 0.51 1.99
C MET A 36 7.63 0.58 2.04
N SER A 37 8.27 0.21 0.94
CA SER A 37 9.72 0.17 0.81
C SER A 37 10.23 1.07 -0.33
N ASN A 38 11.48 0.91 -0.73
CA ASN A 38 12.19 1.78 -1.69
C ASN A 38 11.43 2.16 -2.98
N PRO A 39 10.58 1.32 -3.59
CA PRO A 39 9.84 1.72 -4.79
C PRO A 39 8.60 2.58 -4.48
N GLY A 40 8.44 3.05 -3.24
CA GLY A 40 7.29 3.85 -2.81
C GLY A 40 6.01 3.02 -2.68
N GLY A 41 4.90 3.68 -2.33
CA GLY A 41 3.63 2.99 -2.08
C GLY A 41 3.11 2.25 -3.32
N ILE A 42 3.17 2.89 -4.49
CA ILE A 42 2.68 2.30 -5.75
C ILE A 42 3.54 1.11 -6.18
N GLY A 43 4.87 1.25 -6.14
CA GLY A 43 5.76 0.15 -6.50
C GLY A 43 5.70 -1.01 -5.50
N THR A 44 5.53 -0.72 -4.21
CA THR A 44 5.30 -1.72 -3.16
C THR A 44 4.02 -2.50 -3.40
N LEU A 45 2.92 -1.81 -3.77
CA LEU A 45 1.68 -2.45 -4.18
C LEU A 45 1.90 -3.35 -5.40
N GLY A 46 2.66 -2.88 -6.40
CA GLY A 46 3.03 -3.68 -7.58
C GLY A 46 3.72 -4.99 -7.20
N MET A 47 4.67 -4.94 -6.25
CA MET A 47 5.34 -6.16 -5.74
C MET A 47 4.35 -7.12 -5.07
N MET A 48 3.41 -6.62 -4.28
CA MET A 48 2.39 -7.44 -3.64
C MET A 48 1.45 -8.11 -4.65
N LEU A 49 1.02 -7.37 -5.68
CA LEU A 49 0.15 -7.86 -6.74
C LEU A 49 0.86 -8.91 -7.61
N GLU A 50 2.15 -8.68 -7.97
CA GLU A 50 2.96 -9.65 -8.69
C GLU A 50 3.05 -10.97 -7.93
N CYS A 51 3.41 -10.92 -6.64
CA CYS A 51 3.52 -12.12 -5.80
C CYS A 51 2.20 -12.87 -5.64
N SER A 52 1.07 -12.18 -5.73
CA SER A 52 -0.28 -12.75 -5.59
C SER A 52 -0.90 -13.14 -6.94
N GLU A 53 -0.22 -12.91 -8.06
CA GLU A 53 -0.72 -13.09 -9.42
C GLU A 53 -2.04 -12.38 -9.72
N THR A 54 -2.26 -11.23 -9.10
CA THR A 54 -3.46 -10.40 -9.23
C THR A 54 -3.16 -9.08 -9.94
N GLY A 55 -4.19 -8.28 -10.20
CA GLY A 55 -4.09 -6.90 -10.67
C GLY A 55 -4.84 -5.95 -9.75
N ALA A 56 -4.75 -4.66 -10.06
CA ALA A 56 -5.54 -3.63 -9.39
C ALA A 56 -5.72 -2.39 -10.25
N ILE A 57 -6.75 -1.62 -9.94
CA ILE A 57 -6.89 -0.23 -10.35
C ILE A 57 -6.78 0.67 -9.11
N VAL A 58 -5.90 1.66 -9.17
CA VAL A 58 -5.61 2.58 -8.07
C VAL A 58 -5.91 4.01 -8.52
N ASP A 59 -6.75 4.69 -7.77
CA ASP A 59 -7.01 6.12 -7.91
C ASP A 59 -5.94 6.88 -7.12
N VAL A 60 -4.98 7.46 -7.84
CA VAL A 60 -3.85 8.17 -7.24
C VAL A 60 -4.27 9.42 -6.48
N THR A 61 -5.45 9.98 -6.79
CA THR A 61 -5.98 11.16 -6.12
C THR A 61 -6.48 10.87 -4.71
N LYS A 62 -6.71 9.59 -4.39
CA LYS A 62 -7.17 9.14 -3.08
C LYS A 62 -6.04 8.74 -2.13
N ILE A 63 -4.82 8.68 -2.63
CA ILE A 63 -3.67 8.34 -1.78
C ILE A 63 -3.40 9.51 -0.83
N PRO A 64 -3.44 9.29 0.51
CA PRO A 64 -3.16 10.35 1.47
C PRO A 64 -1.77 10.93 1.24
N ALA A 65 -1.68 12.26 1.15
CA ALA A 65 -0.43 12.97 0.93
C ALA A 65 -0.43 14.33 1.65
N PRO A 66 0.73 14.80 2.15
CA PRO A 66 0.85 16.14 2.69
C PRO A 66 0.57 17.20 1.61
N LYS A 67 -0.08 18.30 1.99
CA LYS A 67 -0.55 19.34 1.04
C LYS A 67 0.56 20.02 0.25
N ASP A 68 1.75 20.14 0.83
CA ASP A 68 2.87 20.92 0.27
C ASP A 68 3.96 20.04 -0.35
N VAL A 69 3.65 18.77 -0.64
CA VAL A 69 4.58 17.82 -1.25
C VAL A 69 4.16 17.55 -2.69
N ASP A 70 5.13 17.58 -3.61
CA ASP A 70 4.92 17.18 -4.99
C ASP A 70 4.39 15.73 -5.06
N PRO A 71 3.24 15.47 -5.71
CA PRO A 71 2.61 14.16 -5.70
C PRO A 71 3.50 13.05 -6.27
N ILE A 72 4.27 13.33 -7.32
CA ILE A 72 5.16 12.33 -7.94
C ILE A 72 6.28 11.96 -6.96
N ARG A 73 6.88 12.96 -6.30
CA ARG A 73 7.91 12.70 -5.27
C ARG A 73 7.34 11.92 -4.08
N TRP A 74 6.08 12.21 -3.69
CA TRP A 74 5.41 11.47 -2.63
C TRP A 74 5.21 10.00 -3.00
N HIS A 75 4.69 9.72 -4.18
CA HIS A 75 4.47 8.34 -4.64
C HIS A 75 5.76 7.54 -4.85
N LEU A 76 6.86 8.20 -5.18
CA LEU A 76 8.19 7.59 -5.35
C LEU A 76 8.98 7.48 -4.06
N SER A 77 8.48 8.00 -2.95
CA SER A 77 9.15 7.93 -1.65
C SER A 77 8.60 6.80 -0.80
N TYR A 78 9.42 6.27 0.09
CA TYR A 78 8.94 5.34 1.10
C TYR A 78 8.89 6.02 2.47
N GLN A 79 7.82 5.73 3.20
CA GLN A 79 7.61 6.21 4.55
C GLN A 79 7.79 5.04 5.50
N GLY A 80 8.69 5.17 6.46
CA GLY A 80 8.79 4.19 7.54
C GLY A 80 7.44 4.05 8.25
N CYS A 81 7.00 2.84 8.53
CA CYS A 81 5.69 2.49 9.10
C CYS A 81 4.48 2.81 8.20
N GLY A 82 4.67 2.89 6.87
CA GLY A 82 3.60 2.88 5.90
C GLY A 82 3.31 1.46 5.39
N PHE A 83 2.04 1.15 5.09
CA PHE A 83 1.62 -0.18 4.68
C PHE A 83 0.58 -0.13 3.56
N CYS A 84 0.64 -1.12 2.66
CA CYS A 84 -0.41 -1.42 1.69
C CYS A 84 -1.15 -2.67 2.17
N PHE A 85 -2.48 -2.63 2.14
CA PHE A 85 -3.34 -3.75 2.48
C PHE A 85 -4.25 -4.11 1.32
N ALA A 86 -4.51 -5.41 1.11
CA ALA A 86 -5.63 -5.91 0.35
C ALA A 86 -6.59 -6.60 1.33
N CYS A 87 -7.84 -6.13 1.39
CA CYS A 87 -8.81 -6.60 2.36
C CYS A 87 -10.22 -6.69 1.74
N PRO A 88 -11.13 -7.47 2.35
CA PRO A 88 -12.55 -7.38 2.05
C PRO A 88 -13.07 -5.95 2.24
N PRO A 89 -13.98 -5.45 1.37
CA PRO A 89 -14.48 -4.08 1.47
C PRO A 89 -15.07 -3.73 2.86
N GLU A 90 -15.73 -4.67 3.51
CA GLU A 90 -16.34 -4.52 4.83
C GLU A 90 -15.33 -4.30 5.95
N ASN A 91 -14.08 -4.74 5.77
CA ASN A 91 -13.03 -4.59 6.78
C ASN A 91 -12.22 -3.30 6.59
N SER A 92 -12.37 -2.61 5.48
CA SER A 92 -11.52 -1.46 5.13
C SER A 92 -11.60 -0.32 6.15
N GLN A 93 -12.80 -0.03 6.65
CA GLN A 93 -12.99 1.03 7.64
C GLN A 93 -12.36 0.66 8.99
N GLU A 94 -12.49 -0.59 9.43
CA GLU A 94 -11.85 -1.03 10.68
C GLU A 94 -10.33 -0.92 10.61
N ILE A 95 -9.71 -1.28 9.48
CA ILE A 95 -8.26 -1.11 9.28
C ILE A 95 -7.88 0.37 9.36
N ILE A 96 -8.62 1.26 8.69
CA ILE A 96 -8.37 2.70 8.73
C ILE A 96 -8.49 3.22 10.17
N ASP A 97 -9.50 2.80 10.91
CA ASP A 97 -9.73 3.20 12.30
C ASP A 97 -8.62 2.72 13.25
N ILE A 98 -8.06 1.53 13.03
CA ILE A 98 -6.91 1.02 13.79
C ILE A 98 -5.70 1.93 13.57
N PHE A 99 -5.38 2.27 12.34
CA PHE A 99 -4.22 3.09 12.00
C PHE A 99 -4.41 4.57 12.40
N SER A 100 -5.63 5.10 12.36
CA SER A 100 -5.92 6.47 12.78
C SER A 100 -5.61 6.71 14.26
N LYS A 101 -5.76 5.69 15.11
CA LYS A 101 -5.45 5.76 16.55
C LYS A 101 -3.95 5.92 16.84
N VAL A 102 -3.11 5.55 15.90
CA VAL A 102 -1.64 5.64 16.01
C VAL A 102 -1.05 6.72 15.09
N SER A 103 -1.86 7.73 14.76
CA SER A 103 -1.48 8.90 13.95
C SER A 103 -1.02 8.52 12.53
N CYS A 104 -1.60 7.49 11.95
CA CYS A 104 -1.43 7.13 10.55
C CYS A 104 -2.72 7.44 9.78
N GLU A 105 -2.59 8.10 8.65
CA GLU A 105 -3.70 8.32 7.73
C GLU A 105 -3.83 7.16 6.75
N GLY A 106 -5.05 6.67 6.55
CA GLY A 106 -5.35 5.60 5.62
C GLY A 106 -6.54 5.93 4.72
N ALA A 107 -6.57 5.36 3.52
CA ALA A 107 -7.69 5.49 2.59
C ALA A 107 -7.87 4.24 1.74
N VAL A 108 -9.11 4.00 1.28
CA VAL A 108 -9.39 3.05 0.22
C VAL A 108 -9.04 3.70 -1.12
N VAL A 109 -7.94 3.27 -1.70
CA VAL A 109 -7.36 3.90 -2.90
C VAL A 109 -7.70 3.17 -4.20
N GLY A 110 -8.28 1.96 -4.11
CA GLY A 110 -8.55 1.19 -5.33
C GLY A 110 -9.18 -0.17 -5.06
N LYS A 111 -9.16 -1.00 -6.08
CA LYS A 111 -9.74 -2.35 -6.05
C LYS A 111 -8.80 -3.34 -6.72
N VAL A 112 -8.63 -4.50 -6.08
CA VAL A 112 -7.92 -5.66 -6.65
C VAL A 112 -8.82 -6.37 -7.66
N ASP A 113 -8.24 -6.85 -8.75
CA ASP A 113 -8.90 -7.62 -9.81
C ASP A 113 -7.99 -8.75 -10.35
N ASP A 114 -8.52 -9.60 -11.24
CA ASP A 114 -7.81 -10.73 -11.82
C ASP A 114 -7.05 -10.36 -13.11
N SER A 115 -6.89 -9.07 -13.41
CA SER A 115 -6.30 -8.61 -14.69
C SER A 115 -4.79 -8.85 -14.80
N ARG A 116 -4.10 -9.13 -13.69
CA ARG A 116 -2.63 -9.18 -13.60
C ARG A 116 -1.96 -7.90 -14.10
N LYS A 117 -2.64 -6.76 -13.90
CA LYS A 117 -2.14 -5.44 -14.28
C LYS A 117 -2.32 -4.46 -13.14
N LEU A 118 -1.29 -3.67 -12.86
CA LEU A 118 -1.43 -2.49 -12.02
C LEU A 118 -1.78 -1.31 -12.91
N LYS A 119 -2.99 -0.79 -12.74
CA LYS A 119 -3.52 0.37 -13.45
C LYS A 119 -3.61 1.55 -12.49
N LEU A 120 -3.25 2.72 -12.97
CA LEU A 120 -3.41 3.98 -12.23
C LEU A 120 -4.47 4.83 -12.91
N THR A 121 -5.30 5.49 -12.13
CA THR A 121 -6.28 6.46 -12.64
C THR A 121 -6.26 7.74 -11.79
N ASP A 122 -6.59 8.86 -12.39
CA ASP A 122 -6.86 10.14 -11.71
C ASP A 122 -8.36 10.45 -11.68
N GLY A 123 -9.20 9.47 -12.02
CA GLY A 123 -10.65 9.62 -12.15
C GLY A 123 -11.12 10.05 -13.54
N LYS A 124 -10.20 10.42 -14.45
CA LYS A 124 -10.47 10.78 -15.85
C LYS A 124 -9.82 9.81 -16.81
N ASP A 125 -8.51 9.67 -16.67
CA ASP A 125 -7.70 8.79 -17.49
C ASP A 125 -7.25 7.56 -16.69
N THR A 126 -6.91 6.48 -17.39
CA THR A 126 -6.43 5.24 -16.78
C THR A 126 -5.30 4.70 -17.63
N GLU A 127 -4.15 4.46 -16.99
CA GLU A 127 -2.95 3.93 -17.62
C GLU A 127 -2.49 2.64 -16.95
N VAL A 128 -1.90 1.73 -17.72
CA VAL A 128 -1.27 0.52 -17.21
C VAL A 128 0.17 0.86 -16.83
N LEU A 129 0.49 0.76 -15.54
CA LEU A 129 1.86 0.94 -15.04
C LEU A 129 2.68 -0.34 -15.18
N PHE A 130 2.11 -1.49 -14.80
CA PHE A 130 2.73 -2.81 -14.94
C PHE A 130 1.74 -3.81 -15.54
N ASP A 131 2.22 -4.63 -16.48
CA ASP A 131 1.54 -5.81 -17.01
C ASP A 131 2.34 -7.05 -16.59
N PHE A 132 1.94 -7.71 -15.51
CA PHE A 132 2.67 -8.84 -14.90
C PHE A 132 2.72 -10.09 -15.76
N ALA A 133 2.07 -10.08 -16.93
CA ALA A 133 2.32 -11.10 -17.97
C ALA A 133 3.63 -10.85 -18.74
N LYS A 134 4.20 -9.62 -18.65
CA LYS A 134 5.39 -9.18 -19.41
C LYS A 134 6.45 -8.58 -18.49
N ASP A 135 6.00 -7.82 -17.46
CA ASP A 135 6.87 -7.08 -16.58
C ASP A 135 7.19 -7.92 -15.34
N ILE A 136 8.43 -7.83 -14.88
CA ILE A 136 8.92 -8.50 -13.67
C ILE A 136 9.46 -7.41 -12.74
N ILE A 137 8.93 -7.35 -11.52
CA ILE A 137 9.43 -6.46 -10.45
C ILE A 137 10.39 -7.23 -9.55
N THR A 138 9.92 -8.32 -8.95
CA THR A 138 10.69 -9.17 -8.04
C THR A 138 10.91 -10.58 -8.59
N GLY A 139 10.02 -11.04 -9.45
CA GLY A 139 9.97 -12.42 -9.94
C GLY A 139 9.44 -13.42 -8.91
N CYS A 140 8.94 -12.93 -7.78
CA CYS A 140 8.30 -13.78 -6.78
C CYS A 140 6.94 -14.29 -7.29
N LYS A 141 6.65 -15.55 -6.98
CA LYS A 141 5.39 -16.22 -7.33
C LYS A 141 4.80 -16.88 -6.08
N PRO A 142 3.49 -17.15 -6.07
CA PRO A 142 2.89 -18.01 -5.05
C PRO A 142 3.62 -19.34 -5.00
N LYS A 143 3.69 -19.96 -3.81
CA LYS A 143 4.16 -21.35 -3.71
C LYS A 143 3.13 -22.25 -4.41
N GLU A 144 3.60 -23.11 -5.30
CA GLU A 144 2.79 -24.23 -5.79
C GLU A 144 2.49 -25.15 -4.59
N GLU A 145 1.22 -25.43 -4.34
CA GLU A 145 0.77 -26.38 -3.32
C GLU A 145 0.99 -27.82 -3.76
#